data_0f60a336a14024ab37b92383ac8775dd
#
_entry.id   0f60a336a14024ab37b92383ac8775dd
#
_cell.length_a   1.000
_cell.length_b   1.000
_cell.length_c   1.000
_cell.angle_alpha   90.00
_cell.angle_beta   90.00
_cell.angle_gamma   90.00
#
_symmetry.space_group_name_H-M   'P 1'
#
loop_
_entity.id
_entity.type
_entity.pdbx_description
1 polymer ?
#
loop_
_entity_poly.entity_id
_entity_poly.type
_entity_poly.pdbx_seq_one_letter_code
_entity_poly.pdbx_strand_id
1 'polypeptide(L)'
;PNMPIRVFNGGIGGDTAYDMNKRLDGDIFSKNPTVLMVTFGMNDSGYYEYNGDNAKEFGEQKYQESIKNFQQMEKRFKELPHTRIVMTGTSPYDETAQIKDNTVFKKKNETIKRIIEYQRESAARNGWEFTDWNAPMVAINQELQQKDPSFTLCGNDRIHPDNDGHMVMAYLFLKAQGFAGKDVANMEINANKKQAVKAEGCTISNIKKIGKDISFDYLAEALPYPLDTIARGWGSKKSQAEVIKE
;
A
#
# COMPACT_ATOMS: atom_id res chain seq x y z
N PRO A 1 -15.05 19.44 -3.05
CA PRO A 1 -14.54 20.11 -4.24
C PRO A 1 -13.99 19.07 -5.19
N ASN A 2 -14.47 19.08 -6.45
CA ASN A 2 -13.95 18.24 -7.53
C ASN A 2 -12.55 18.74 -7.93
N MET A 3 -11.53 18.27 -7.21
CA MET A 3 -10.14 18.58 -7.58
C MET A 3 -9.66 17.47 -8.51
N PRO A 4 -9.29 17.77 -9.76
CA PRO A 4 -8.77 16.77 -10.67
C PRO A 4 -7.44 16.22 -10.14
N ILE A 5 -7.36 14.91 -9.95
CA ILE A 5 -6.15 14.22 -9.54
C ILE A 5 -5.58 13.49 -10.76
N ARG A 6 -4.30 13.70 -11.03
CA ARG A 6 -3.55 12.95 -12.04
C ARG A 6 -2.53 12.07 -11.35
N VAL A 7 -2.64 10.75 -11.54
CA VAL A 7 -1.73 9.76 -10.97
C VAL A 7 -0.78 9.26 -12.06
N PHE A 8 0.52 9.24 -11.74
CA PHE A 8 1.55 8.64 -12.57
C PHE A 8 2.16 7.46 -11.84
N ASN A 9 2.20 6.31 -12.49
CA ASN A 9 2.97 5.18 -12.02
C ASN A 9 4.40 5.31 -12.55
N GLY A 10 5.35 5.59 -11.64
CA GLY A 10 6.79 5.64 -11.94
C GLY A 10 7.54 4.37 -11.54
N GLY A 11 6.84 3.31 -11.10
CA GLY A 11 7.48 2.04 -10.70
C GLY A 11 7.99 1.25 -11.91
N ILE A 12 9.19 0.68 -11.79
CA ILE A 12 9.78 -0.26 -12.75
C ILE A 12 10.16 -1.54 -12.02
N GLY A 13 9.72 -2.69 -12.55
CA GLY A 13 10.05 -3.99 -11.96
C GLY A 13 11.57 -4.24 -11.93
N GLY A 14 12.07 -4.71 -10.80
CA GLY A 14 13.49 -4.97 -10.62
C GLY A 14 14.33 -3.79 -10.12
N ASP A 15 13.82 -2.56 -10.14
CA ASP A 15 14.55 -1.38 -9.69
C ASP A 15 14.96 -1.47 -8.21
N THR A 16 16.16 -0.99 -7.96
CA THR A 16 16.71 -0.67 -6.64
C THR A 16 16.72 0.84 -6.41
N ALA A 17 17.07 1.29 -5.21
CA ALA A 17 17.29 2.71 -4.93
C ALA A 17 18.32 3.35 -5.89
N TYR A 18 19.33 2.59 -6.33
CA TYR A 18 20.30 3.04 -7.32
C TYR A 18 19.67 3.32 -8.68
N ASP A 19 18.84 2.40 -9.18
CA ASP A 19 18.20 2.53 -10.49
C ASP A 19 17.16 3.65 -10.48
N MET A 20 16.36 3.75 -9.41
CA MET A 20 15.41 4.83 -9.20
C MET A 20 16.10 6.19 -9.24
N ASN A 21 17.26 6.34 -8.55
CA ASN A 21 17.99 7.61 -8.52
C ASN A 21 18.42 8.08 -9.91
N LYS A 22 18.82 7.17 -10.79
CA LYS A 22 19.26 7.50 -12.16
C LYS A 22 18.17 8.13 -13.03
N ARG A 23 16.91 7.77 -12.80
CA ARG A 23 15.79 8.18 -13.65
C ARG A 23 14.86 9.22 -13.03
N LEU A 24 15.17 9.71 -11.80
CA LEU A 24 14.32 10.67 -11.10
C LEU A 24 13.98 11.91 -11.94
N ASP A 25 14.94 12.48 -12.69
CA ASP A 25 14.70 13.71 -13.47
C ASP A 25 13.70 13.47 -14.60
N GLY A 26 13.93 12.43 -15.42
CA GLY A 26 13.12 12.14 -16.59
C GLY A 26 11.75 11.60 -16.24
N ASP A 27 11.68 10.67 -15.30
CA ASP A 27 10.46 9.92 -15.05
C ASP A 27 9.56 10.57 -13.99
N ILE A 28 10.16 11.26 -13.01
CA ILE A 28 9.44 11.78 -11.85
C ILE A 28 9.44 13.31 -11.81
N PHE A 29 10.61 13.95 -11.72
CA PHE A 29 10.70 15.40 -11.49
C PHE A 29 10.16 16.19 -12.67
N SER A 30 10.33 15.71 -13.91
CA SER A 30 9.72 16.31 -15.12
C SER A 30 8.20 16.37 -15.06
N LYS A 31 7.54 15.65 -14.16
CA LYS A 31 6.08 15.66 -13.99
C LYS A 31 5.62 16.69 -12.95
N ASN A 32 6.55 17.36 -12.26
CA ASN A 32 6.26 18.32 -11.18
C ASN A 32 5.23 17.78 -10.17
N PRO A 33 5.53 16.65 -9.50
CA PRO A 33 4.56 16.02 -8.60
C PRO A 33 4.28 16.91 -7.40
N THR A 34 3.01 17.03 -7.02
CA THR A 34 2.61 17.67 -5.75
C THR A 34 2.64 16.67 -4.59
N VAL A 35 2.53 15.38 -4.90
CA VAL A 35 2.73 14.27 -3.96
C VAL A 35 3.61 13.23 -4.62
N LEU A 36 4.66 12.81 -3.94
CA LEU A 36 5.56 11.75 -4.38
C LEU A 36 5.54 10.63 -3.35
N MET A 37 4.96 9.49 -3.71
CA MET A 37 5.04 8.26 -2.92
C MET A 37 6.24 7.43 -3.39
N VAL A 38 7.07 7.01 -2.44
CA VAL A 38 8.33 6.30 -2.73
C VAL A 38 8.39 5.00 -1.94
N THR A 39 8.62 3.89 -2.63
CA THR A 39 8.89 2.59 -2.03
C THR A 39 10.04 1.89 -2.74
N PHE A 40 10.92 1.24 -1.98
CA PHE A 40 12.02 0.40 -2.44
C PHE A 40 12.46 -0.52 -1.29
N GLY A 41 13.37 -1.45 -1.55
CA GLY A 41 13.92 -2.33 -0.53
C GLY A 41 13.84 -3.82 -0.90
N MET A 42 12.79 -4.24 -1.62
CA MET A 42 12.63 -5.64 -2.02
C MET A 42 13.79 -6.11 -2.90
N ASN A 43 14.12 -5.36 -3.94
CA ASN A 43 15.24 -5.68 -4.84
C ASN A 43 16.59 -5.29 -4.24
N ASP A 44 16.63 -4.19 -3.49
CA ASP A 44 17.83 -3.73 -2.78
C ASP A 44 18.40 -4.79 -1.83
N SER A 45 17.52 -5.58 -1.20
CA SER A 45 17.95 -6.62 -0.26
C SER A 45 18.60 -7.84 -0.93
N GLY A 46 18.54 -7.99 -2.27
CA GLY A 46 19.10 -9.15 -2.98
C GLY A 46 18.27 -10.42 -2.80
N TYR A 47 18.71 -11.56 -3.35
CA TYR A 47 17.92 -12.78 -3.40
C TYR A 47 18.72 -14.05 -3.09
N TYR A 48 19.35 -14.64 -4.08
CA TYR A 48 19.86 -16.04 -4.07
C TYR A 48 20.99 -16.30 -3.07
N GLU A 49 21.77 -15.29 -2.76
CA GLU A 49 22.95 -15.39 -1.88
C GLU A 49 22.55 -15.65 -0.41
N TYR A 50 21.29 -15.43 -0.04
CA TYR A 50 20.76 -15.81 1.27
C TYR A 50 20.74 -17.34 1.49
N ASN A 51 20.91 -18.13 0.45
CA ASN A 51 21.02 -19.60 0.54
C ASN A 51 22.46 -20.08 0.73
N GLY A 52 23.44 -19.18 0.70
CA GLY A 52 24.85 -19.48 0.91
C GLY A 52 25.30 -19.30 2.36
N ASP A 53 26.55 -19.71 2.62
CA ASP A 53 27.16 -19.62 3.96
C ASP A 53 27.35 -18.17 4.44
N ASN A 54 27.48 -17.23 3.51
CA ASN A 54 27.73 -15.81 3.79
C ASN A 54 26.44 -14.96 3.79
N ALA A 55 25.29 -15.55 4.04
CA ALA A 55 23.99 -14.87 4.00
C ALA A 55 23.92 -13.63 4.89
N LYS A 56 24.59 -13.65 6.05
CA LYS A 56 24.60 -12.53 6.99
C LYS A 56 25.43 -11.36 6.43
N GLU A 57 26.62 -11.64 5.95
CA GLU A 57 27.53 -10.65 5.34
C GLU A 57 26.92 -10.06 4.08
N PHE A 58 26.27 -10.89 3.27
CA PHE A 58 25.52 -10.45 2.10
C PHE A 58 24.37 -9.49 2.49
N GLY A 59 23.57 -9.84 3.48
CA GLY A 59 22.49 -8.96 3.96
C GLY A 59 23.01 -7.62 4.49
N GLU A 60 24.14 -7.63 5.20
CA GLU A 60 24.81 -6.40 5.64
C GLU A 60 25.27 -5.54 4.46
N GLN A 61 25.95 -6.15 3.48
CA GLN A 61 26.39 -5.46 2.27
C GLN A 61 25.21 -4.82 1.54
N LYS A 62 24.12 -5.56 1.32
CA LYS A 62 22.91 -5.09 0.64
C LYS A 62 22.25 -3.94 1.39
N TYR A 63 22.18 -4.02 2.70
CA TYR A 63 21.70 -2.91 3.53
C TYR A 63 22.54 -1.65 3.30
N GLN A 64 23.87 -1.73 3.40
CA GLN A 64 24.76 -0.58 3.23
C GLN A 64 24.67 0.02 1.81
N GLU A 65 24.60 -0.82 0.78
CA GLU A 65 24.40 -0.38 -0.61
C GLU A 65 23.10 0.39 -0.77
N SER A 66 21.98 -0.15 -0.26
CA SER A 66 20.67 0.47 -0.32
C SER A 66 20.66 1.84 0.36
N ILE A 67 21.20 1.91 1.59
CA ILE A 67 21.27 3.17 2.35
C ILE A 67 22.11 4.22 1.63
N LYS A 68 23.27 3.84 1.11
CA LYS A 68 24.13 4.74 0.33
C LYS A 68 23.41 5.32 -0.89
N ASN A 69 22.69 4.49 -1.62
CA ASN A 69 21.93 4.92 -2.79
C ASN A 69 20.72 5.78 -2.40
N PHE A 70 20.01 5.40 -1.34
CA PHE A 70 18.90 6.20 -0.83
C PHE A 70 19.34 7.60 -0.36
N GLN A 71 20.49 7.73 0.29
CA GLN A 71 21.02 9.03 0.69
C GLN A 71 21.22 9.99 -0.50
N GLN A 72 21.48 9.48 -1.70
CA GLN A 72 21.53 10.31 -2.91
C GLN A 72 20.14 10.79 -3.31
N MET A 73 19.14 9.91 -3.28
CA MET A 73 17.73 10.28 -3.55
C MET A 73 17.21 11.24 -2.48
N GLU A 74 17.53 11.00 -1.20
CA GLU A 74 17.13 11.86 -0.07
C GLU A 74 17.57 13.31 -0.28
N LYS A 75 18.80 13.54 -0.74
CA LYS A 75 19.30 14.88 -1.08
C LYS A 75 18.44 15.53 -2.16
N ARG A 76 18.11 14.79 -3.20
CA ARG A 76 17.34 15.29 -4.35
C ARG A 76 15.87 15.55 -3.99
N PHE A 77 15.28 14.74 -3.11
CA PHE A 77 13.91 14.98 -2.62
C PHE A 77 13.80 16.28 -1.80
N LYS A 78 14.86 16.66 -1.06
CA LYS A 78 14.91 17.92 -0.32
C LYS A 78 14.89 19.17 -1.23
N GLU A 79 15.22 19.01 -2.51
CA GLU A 79 15.21 20.05 -3.51
C GLU A 79 13.81 20.27 -4.12
N LEU A 80 12.78 19.54 -3.65
CA LEU A 80 11.40 19.62 -4.11
C LEU A 80 10.52 20.43 -3.12
N PRO A 81 10.56 21.77 -3.11
CA PRO A 81 10.00 22.57 -2.01
C PRO A 81 8.47 22.51 -1.89
N HIS A 82 7.78 22.08 -2.95
CA HIS A 82 6.31 22.04 -3.00
C HIS A 82 5.76 20.61 -3.14
N THR A 83 6.60 19.61 -2.99
CA THR A 83 6.22 18.20 -3.11
C THR A 83 6.09 17.59 -1.72
N ARG A 84 4.92 17.08 -1.40
CA ARG A 84 4.69 16.24 -0.25
C ARG A 84 5.31 14.87 -0.49
N ILE A 85 6.26 14.46 0.34
CA ILE A 85 6.94 13.17 0.24
C ILE A 85 6.29 12.18 1.20
N VAL A 86 5.90 11.03 0.67
CA VAL A 86 5.36 9.89 1.45
C VAL A 86 6.29 8.70 1.25
N MET A 87 7.13 8.43 2.23
CA MET A 87 7.96 7.23 2.25
C MET A 87 7.12 6.02 2.62
N THR A 88 7.32 4.92 1.92
CA THR A 88 6.54 3.69 2.16
C THR A 88 7.48 2.51 2.29
N GLY A 89 7.48 1.87 3.46
CA GLY A 89 8.18 0.60 3.65
C GLY A 89 7.56 -0.47 2.75
N THR A 90 8.40 -1.17 1.97
CA THR A 90 7.94 -2.19 1.01
C THR A 90 7.18 -3.33 1.68
N SER A 91 6.34 -4.05 0.90
CA SER A 91 5.74 -5.32 1.31
C SER A 91 6.82 -6.29 1.84
N PRO A 92 6.48 -7.25 2.71
CA PRO A 92 7.45 -8.22 3.18
C PRO A 92 7.84 -9.21 2.07
N TYR A 93 9.05 -9.76 2.18
CA TYR A 93 9.36 -11.07 1.65
C TYR A 93 8.84 -12.10 2.66
N ASP A 94 7.93 -12.98 2.25
CA ASP A 94 7.34 -13.96 3.17
C ASP A 94 8.21 -15.20 3.29
N GLU A 95 8.95 -15.32 4.40
CA GLU A 95 9.81 -16.44 4.70
C GLU A 95 9.06 -17.63 5.35
N THR A 96 7.81 -17.42 5.78
CA THR A 96 7.10 -18.33 6.68
C THR A 96 6.07 -19.20 5.99
N ALA A 97 5.48 -18.77 4.88
CA ALA A 97 4.50 -19.57 4.14
C ALA A 97 5.08 -20.91 3.67
N GLN A 98 4.33 -21.99 3.83
CA GLN A 98 4.70 -23.32 3.38
C GLN A 98 4.24 -23.55 1.94
N ILE A 99 4.95 -22.97 0.98
CA ILE A 99 4.67 -23.09 -0.45
C ILE A 99 5.51 -24.21 -1.02
N LYS A 100 4.84 -25.16 -1.70
CA LYS A 100 5.50 -26.30 -2.32
C LYS A 100 6.46 -25.85 -3.42
N ASP A 101 7.61 -26.51 -3.52
CA ASP A 101 8.60 -26.35 -4.58
C ASP A 101 9.15 -24.91 -4.74
N ASN A 102 9.09 -24.10 -3.66
CA ASN A 102 9.59 -22.74 -3.66
C ASN A 102 10.76 -22.57 -2.69
N THR A 103 11.86 -22.01 -3.20
CA THR A 103 13.06 -21.73 -2.39
C THR A 103 12.82 -20.53 -1.48
N VAL A 104 13.17 -20.66 -0.20
CA VAL A 104 13.07 -19.60 0.79
C VAL A 104 14.41 -18.91 0.97
N PHE A 105 14.46 -17.61 0.81
CA PHE A 105 15.63 -16.77 1.11
C PHE A 105 15.59 -16.33 2.58
N LYS A 106 16.13 -17.17 3.46
CA LYS A 106 16.10 -16.93 4.91
C LYS A 106 16.83 -15.66 5.28
N LYS A 107 16.25 -14.85 6.17
CA LYS A 107 16.78 -13.56 6.65
C LYS A 107 16.72 -12.41 5.63
N LYS A 108 16.14 -12.63 4.45
CA LYS A 108 15.93 -11.55 3.49
C LYS A 108 15.02 -10.46 4.07
N ASN A 109 13.92 -10.86 4.73
CA ASN A 109 13.00 -9.88 5.32
C ASN A 109 13.61 -9.14 6.52
N GLU A 110 14.62 -9.70 7.20
CA GLU A 110 15.39 -8.97 8.22
C GLU A 110 16.16 -7.78 7.60
N THR A 111 16.80 -8.00 6.45
CA THR A 111 17.48 -6.93 5.70
C THR A 111 16.48 -5.87 5.23
N ILE A 112 15.33 -6.29 4.70
CA ILE A 112 14.24 -5.39 4.29
C ILE A 112 13.78 -4.53 5.48
N LYS A 113 13.54 -5.12 6.65
CA LYS A 113 13.13 -4.38 7.86
C LYS A 113 14.14 -3.32 8.28
N ARG A 114 15.44 -3.60 8.16
CA ARG A 114 16.49 -2.62 8.44
C ARG A 114 16.47 -1.45 7.44
N ILE A 115 16.26 -1.73 6.15
CA ILE A 115 16.11 -0.69 5.13
C ILE A 115 14.86 0.17 5.46
N ILE A 116 13.75 -0.45 5.82
CA ILE A 116 12.51 0.24 6.20
C ILE A 116 12.72 1.13 7.42
N GLU A 117 13.45 0.66 8.42
CA GLU A 117 13.72 1.47 9.62
C GLU A 117 14.52 2.73 9.26
N TYR A 118 15.55 2.60 8.41
CA TYR A 118 16.27 3.77 7.92
C TYR A 118 15.37 4.73 7.11
N GLN A 119 14.45 4.21 6.30
CA GLN A 119 13.45 5.02 5.58
C GLN A 119 12.54 5.77 6.57
N ARG A 120 12.10 5.12 7.63
CA ARG A 120 11.29 5.71 8.71
C ARG A 120 12.03 6.85 9.40
N GLU A 121 13.28 6.59 9.82
CA GLU A 121 14.13 7.61 10.44
C GLU A 121 14.39 8.79 9.50
N SER A 122 14.65 8.52 8.21
CA SER A 122 14.85 9.56 7.21
C SER A 122 13.58 10.40 7.04
N ALA A 123 12.42 9.77 6.96
CA ALA A 123 11.14 10.48 6.88
C ALA A 123 10.94 11.39 8.10
N ALA A 124 11.19 10.89 9.31
CA ALA A 124 11.09 11.67 10.54
C ALA A 124 12.04 12.87 10.55
N ARG A 125 13.32 12.67 10.18
CA ARG A 125 14.32 13.76 10.11
C ARG A 125 13.98 14.86 9.11
N ASN A 126 13.29 14.51 8.02
CA ASN A 126 12.97 15.44 6.94
C ASN A 126 11.54 15.99 7.00
N GLY A 127 10.75 15.61 8.02
CA GLY A 127 9.34 16.00 8.11
C GLY A 127 8.47 15.39 7.01
N TRP A 128 8.88 14.26 6.46
CA TRP A 128 8.11 13.50 5.46
C TRP A 128 7.17 12.52 6.15
N GLU A 129 6.16 12.10 5.43
CA GLU A 129 5.25 11.07 5.90
C GLU A 129 5.84 9.68 5.72
N PHE A 130 5.37 8.74 6.54
CA PHE A 130 5.78 7.35 6.46
C PHE A 130 4.59 6.41 6.59
N THR A 131 4.53 5.39 5.72
CA THR A 131 3.58 4.27 5.79
C THR A 131 4.35 2.96 5.83
N ASP A 132 4.02 2.09 6.77
CA ASP A 132 4.61 0.76 6.87
C ASP A 132 3.66 -0.29 6.28
N TRP A 133 4.07 -0.96 5.22
CA TRP A 133 3.38 -2.13 4.69
C TRP A 133 3.94 -3.44 5.25
N ASN A 134 5.22 -3.47 5.63
CA ASN A 134 5.90 -4.71 5.99
C ASN A 134 5.34 -5.33 7.27
N ALA A 135 5.42 -4.61 8.38
CA ALA A 135 5.07 -5.18 9.67
C ALA A 135 3.59 -5.62 9.76
N PRO A 136 2.59 -4.84 9.32
CA PRO A 136 1.20 -5.29 9.32
C PRO A 136 0.95 -6.52 8.42
N MET A 137 1.56 -6.56 7.22
CA MET A 137 1.39 -7.71 6.32
C MET A 137 2.06 -8.98 6.88
N VAL A 138 3.22 -8.86 7.55
CA VAL A 138 3.83 -9.99 8.27
C VAL A 138 2.89 -10.50 9.35
N ALA A 139 2.27 -9.63 10.14
CA ALA A 139 1.35 -10.01 11.21
C ALA A 139 0.12 -10.76 10.65
N ILE A 140 -0.47 -10.26 9.57
CA ILE A 140 -1.61 -10.92 8.89
C ILE A 140 -1.19 -12.29 8.35
N ASN A 141 -0.03 -12.39 7.66
CA ASN A 141 0.48 -13.68 7.18
C ASN A 141 0.62 -14.68 8.33
N GLN A 142 1.28 -14.29 9.43
CA GLN A 142 1.50 -15.17 10.58
C GLN A 142 0.19 -15.61 11.26
N GLU A 143 -0.80 -14.74 11.34
CA GLU A 143 -2.11 -15.08 11.91
C GLU A 143 -2.85 -16.09 11.03
N LEU A 144 -2.94 -15.85 9.72
CA LEU A 144 -3.68 -16.70 8.81
C LEU A 144 -2.96 -18.03 8.50
N GLN A 145 -1.63 -18.06 8.57
CA GLN A 145 -0.82 -19.28 8.47
C GLN A 145 -1.06 -20.27 9.62
N GLN A 146 -1.65 -19.84 10.74
CA GLN A 146 -2.09 -20.78 11.79
C GLN A 146 -3.23 -21.69 11.31
N LYS A 147 -4.03 -21.23 10.34
CA LYS A 147 -5.16 -21.97 9.78
C LYS A 147 -4.81 -22.61 8.43
N ASP A 148 -4.09 -21.90 7.60
CA ASP A 148 -3.57 -22.33 6.31
C ASP A 148 -2.07 -22.02 6.20
N PRO A 149 -1.18 -23.00 6.48
CA PRO A 149 0.27 -22.78 6.43
C PRO A 149 0.80 -22.26 5.08
N SER A 150 0.05 -22.43 4.00
CA SER A 150 0.42 -21.96 2.66
C SER A 150 -0.03 -20.52 2.37
N PHE A 151 -0.83 -19.91 3.25
CA PHE A 151 -1.34 -18.56 3.07
C PHE A 151 -0.21 -17.53 3.00
N THR A 152 -0.30 -16.59 2.07
CA THR A 152 0.58 -15.43 1.99
C THR A 152 -0.08 -14.28 1.22
N LEU A 153 0.09 -13.07 1.71
CA LEU A 153 -0.26 -11.84 0.98
C LEU A 153 0.77 -11.47 -0.10
N CYS A 154 1.89 -12.21 -0.17
CA CYS A 154 3.03 -11.88 -1.02
C CYS A 154 3.11 -12.76 -2.28
N GLY A 155 2.00 -13.40 -2.66
CA GLY A 155 1.92 -14.28 -3.82
C GLY A 155 2.74 -15.56 -3.69
N ASN A 156 2.62 -16.43 -4.70
CA ASN A 156 3.29 -17.73 -4.68
C ASN A 156 4.83 -17.65 -4.73
N ASP A 157 5.38 -16.54 -5.16
CA ASP A 157 6.83 -16.28 -5.18
C ASP A 157 7.36 -15.61 -3.91
N ARG A 158 6.49 -15.35 -2.93
CA ARG A 158 6.79 -14.69 -1.65
C ARG A 158 7.18 -13.21 -1.76
N ILE A 159 7.04 -12.60 -2.94
CA ILE A 159 7.56 -11.26 -3.30
C ILE A 159 6.45 -10.34 -3.75
N HIS A 160 5.64 -10.80 -4.72
CA HIS A 160 4.67 -9.96 -5.41
C HIS A 160 3.28 -10.13 -4.80
N PRO A 161 2.78 -9.10 -4.09
CA PRO A 161 1.43 -9.15 -3.54
C PRO A 161 0.39 -9.39 -4.65
N ASP A 162 -0.52 -10.30 -4.38
CA ASP A 162 -1.70 -10.53 -5.21
C ASP A 162 -2.83 -9.54 -4.87
N ASN A 163 -4.03 -9.76 -5.37
CA ASN A 163 -5.16 -8.86 -5.15
C ASN A 163 -5.44 -8.58 -3.67
N ASP A 164 -5.38 -9.61 -2.82
CA ASP A 164 -5.52 -9.48 -1.36
C ASP A 164 -4.41 -8.63 -0.74
N GLY A 165 -3.16 -8.92 -1.08
CA GLY A 165 -2.02 -8.12 -0.63
C GLY A 165 -2.10 -6.67 -1.07
N HIS A 166 -2.48 -6.39 -2.33
CA HIS A 166 -2.69 -5.03 -2.82
C HIS A 166 -3.85 -4.31 -2.12
N MET A 167 -4.94 -5.02 -1.79
CA MET A 167 -6.05 -4.43 -1.03
C MET A 167 -5.62 -4.05 0.39
N VAL A 168 -4.83 -4.90 1.06
CA VAL A 168 -4.24 -4.59 2.37
C VAL A 168 -3.31 -3.38 2.29
N MET A 169 -2.43 -3.33 1.29
CA MET A 169 -1.53 -2.18 1.07
C MET A 169 -2.31 -0.88 0.86
N ALA A 170 -3.37 -0.91 0.03
CA ALA A 170 -4.23 0.26 -0.20
C ALA A 170 -4.94 0.71 1.10
N TYR A 171 -5.48 -0.22 1.87
CA TYR A 171 -6.09 0.06 3.16
C TYR A 171 -5.10 0.71 4.13
N LEU A 172 -3.91 0.15 4.29
CA LEU A 172 -2.87 0.67 5.19
C LEU A 172 -2.42 2.08 4.76
N PHE A 173 -2.28 2.31 3.46
CA PHE A 173 -1.95 3.63 2.93
C PHE A 173 -3.05 4.65 3.25
N LEU A 174 -4.30 4.35 2.92
CA LEU A 174 -5.42 5.25 3.19
C LEU A 174 -5.61 5.51 4.70
N LYS A 175 -5.38 4.49 5.53
CA LYS A 175 -5.39 4.63 6.99
C LYS A 175 -4.29 5.60 7.47
N ALA A 176 -3.07 5.46 6.96
CA ALA A 176 -1.96 6.36 7.28
C ALA A 176 -2.22 7.80 6.81
N GLN A 177 -2.98 7.97 5.71
CA GLN A 177 -3.42 9.28 5.20
C GLN A 177 -4.61 9.87 5.98
N GLY A 178 -5.05 9.24 7.07
CA GLY A 178 -6.12 9.73 7.93
C GLY A 178 -7.53 9.59 7.35
N PHE A 179 -7.73 8.65 6.41
CA PHE A 179 -9.06 8.35 5.85
C PHE A 179 -9.84 7.31 6.66
N ALA A 180 -9.18 6.55 7.56
CA ALA A 180 -9.87 5.57 8.38
C ALA A 180 -10.89 6.24 9.34
N GLY A 181 -12.07 5.63 9.44
CA GLY A 181 -13.14 6.09 10.33
C GLY A 181 -13.83 7.38 9.91
N LYS A 182 -13.56 7.91 8.72
CA LYS A 182 -14.33 9.03 8.16
C LYS A 182 -15.66 8.53 7.62
N ASP A 183 -16.74 9.23 7.97
CA ASP A 183 -18.04 8.97 7.40
C ASP A 183 -18.02 9.22 5.88
N VAL A 184 -18.49 8.26 5.11
CA VAL A 184 -18.70 8.40 3.65
C VAL A 184 -19.97 9.21 3.42
N ALA A 185 -21.01 8.92 4.19
CA ALA A 185 -22.25 9.67 4.22
C ALA A 185 -22.86 9.63 5.62
N ASN A 186 -23.52 10.72 6.02
CA ASN A 186 -24.26 10.79 7.27
C ASN A 186 -25.62 11.41 6.99
N MET A 187 -26.72 10.68 7.33
CA MET A 187 -28.06 11.12 7.03
C MET A 187 -29.00 10.95 8.24
N GLU A 188 -29.88 11.90 8.39
CA GLU A 188 -30.99 11.84 9.34
C GLU A 188 -32.28 12.27 8.65
N ILE A 189 -33.34 11.46 8.77
CA ILE A 189 -34.62 11.69 8.11
C ILE A 189 -35.72 11.78 9.16
N ASN A 190 -36.44 12.89 9.18
CA ASN A 190 -37.70 12.99 9.92
C ASN A 190 -38.87 12.39 9.12
N ALA A 191 -39.24 11.17 9.49
CA ALA A 191 -40.28 10.41 8.79
C ALA A 191 -41.66 11.10 8.79
N ASN A 192 -41.99 11.79 9.90
CA ASN A 192 -43.31 12.46 10.05
C ASN A 192 -43.37 13.73 9.20
N LYS A 193 -42.30 14.49 9.16
CA LYS A 193 -42.18 15.71 8.35
C LYS A 193 -41.80 15.42 6.87
N LYS A 194 -41.45 14.19 6.55
CA LYS A 194 -40.95 13.76 5.22
C LYS A 194 -39.79 14.65 4.74
N GLN A 195 -38.86 14.93 5.63
CA GLN A 195 -37.79 15.88 5.40
C GLN A 195 -36.45 15.28 5.86
N ALA A 196 -35.38 15.51 5.07
CA ALA A 196 -34.03 15.27 5.51
C ALA A 196 -33.64 16.36 6.52
N VAL A 197 -33.26 15.94 7.73
CA VAL A 197 -32.74 16.81 8.79
C VAL A 197 -31.24 17.01 8.60
N LYS A 198 -30.53 15.96 8.16
CA LYS A 198 -29.11 15.93 7.87
C LYS A 198 -28.89 15.13 6.57
N ALA A 199 -28.01 15.64 5.70
CA ALA A 199 -27.54 14.95 4.50
C ALA A 199 -26.13 15.45 4.20
N GLU A 200 -25.12 14.72 4.67
CA GLU A 200 -23.70 15.00 4.44
C GLU A 200 -23.12 13.89 3.58
N GLY A 201 -22.35 14.22 2.54
CA GLY A 201 -21.78 13.26 1.57
C GLY A 201 -22.85 12.58 0.69
N CYS A 202 -24.10 13.08 0.73
CA CYS A 202 -25.19 12.56 -0.08
C CYS A 202 -26.30 13.59 -0.27
N THR A 203 -27.15 13.35 -1.26
CA THR A 203 -28.42 14.06 -1.43
C THR A 203 -29.60 13.10 -1.18
N ILE A 204 -30.58 13.54 -0.37
CA ILE A 204 -31.79 12.81 -0.06
C ILE A 204 -32.99 13.53 -0.66
N SER A 205 -33.81 12.82 -1.43
CA SER A 205 -35.00 13.36 -2.08
C SER A 205 -36.16 12.37 -2.09
N ASN A 206 -37.34 12.81 -2.52
CA ASN A 206 -38.53 11.98 -2.69
C ASN A 206 -38.93 11.16 -1.46
N ILE A 207 -38.78 11.75 -0.25
CA ILE A 207 -39.08 11.08 1.00
C ILE A 207 -40.60 10.80 1.12
N LYS A 208 -40.96 9.53 1.30
CA LYS A 208 -42.34 9.06 1.49
C LYS A 208 -42.45 8.20 2.74
N LYS A 209 -43.52 8.35 3.48
CA LYS A 209 -43.89 7.46 4.59
C LYS A 209 -45.08 6.60 4.15
N ILE A 210 -44.91 5.28 4.22
CA ILE A 210 -45.95 4.29 3.83
C ILE A 210 -46.13 3.37 5.04
N GLY A 211 -47.17 3.65 5.86
CA GLY A 211 -47.36 2.94 7.12
C GLY A 211 -46.17 3.14 8.11
N LYS A 212 -45.47 2.07 8.40
CA LYS A 212 -44.24 2.10 9.26
C LYS A 212 -42.98 2.28 8.46
N ASP A 213 -43.00 2.17 7.15
CA ASP A 213 -41.84 2.22 6.27
C ASP A 213 -41.57 3.62 5.76
N ILE A 214 -40.30 3.88 5.44
CA ILE A 214 -39.82 5.10 4.79
C ILE A 214 -39.17 4.70 3.48
N SER A 215 -39.54 5.38 2.39
CA SER A 215 -38.90 5.30 1.08
C SER A 215 -38.33 6.66 0.73
N PHE A 216 -37.12 6.70 0.16
CA PHE A 216 -36.48 7.92 -0.30
C PHE A 216 -35.50 7.60 -1.42
N ASP A 217 -35.13 8.61 -2.19
CA ASP A 217 -34.04 8.53 -3.15
C ASP A 217 -32.76 8.99 -2.48
N TYR A 218 -31.68 8.22 -2.67
CA TYR A 218 -30.35 8.49 -2.16
C TYR A 218 -29.37 8.64 -3.30
N LEU A 219 -28.73 9.80 -3.40
CA LEU A 219 -27.63 10.06 -4.34
C LEU A 219 -26.34 10.25 -3.55
N ALA A 220 -25.41 9.30 -3.64
CA ALA A 220 -24.11 9.38 -3.01
C ALA A 220 -23.22 10.39 -3.71
N GLU A 221 -22.47 11.19 -2.94
CA GLU A 221 -21.41 12.07 -3.46
C GLU A 221 -20.08 11.32 -3.66
N ALA A 222 -19.90 10.18 -3.00
CA ALA A 222 -18.76 9.28 -3.18
C ALA A 222 -19.26 7.92 -3.65
N LEU A 223 -18.70 7.42 -4.75
CA LEU A 223 -18.97 6.07 -5.25
C LEU A 223 -18.11 5.04 -4.49
N PRO A 224 -18.64 3.83 -4.24
CA PRO A 224 -17.83 2.74 -3.75
C PRO A 224 -16.71 2.40 -4.75
N TYR A 225 -15.58 1.92 -4.25
CA TYR A 225 -14.51 1.43 -5.11
C TYR A 225 -15.03 0.27 -5.98
N PRO A 226 -14.88 0.35 -7.31
CA PRO A 226 -15.33 -0.72 -8.20
C PRO A 226 -14.37 -1.91 -8.08
N LEU A 227 -14.81 -2.94 -7.37
CA LEU A 227 -14.03 -4.16 -7.19
C LEU A 227 -13.84 -4.91 -8.52
N ASP A 228 -12.61 -5.27 -8.84
CA ASP A 228 -12.34 -6.17 -9.97
C ASP A 228 -12.90 -7.57 -9.67
N THR A 229 -13.70 -8.08 -10.59
CA THR A 229 -14.29 -9.43 -10.52
C THR A 229 -13.44 -10.49 -11.19
N ILE A 230 -12.30 -10.10 -11.77
CA ILE A 230 -11.36 -10.99 -12.45
C ILE A 230 -10.08 -11.06 -11.62
N ALA A 231 -9.58 -12.27 -11.35
CA ALA A 231 -8.26 -12.45 -10.75
C ALA A 231 -7.18 -11.94 -11.70
N ARG A 232 -6.43 -10.91 -11.26
CA ARG A 232 -5.34 -10.30 -12.01
C ARG A 232 -4.09 -10.32 -11.17
N GLY A 233 -2.95 -10.49 -11.80
CA GLY A 233 -1.65 -10.51 -11.13
C GLY A 233 -0.90 -11.81 -11.36
N TRP A 234 0.31 -11.87 -10.90
CA TRP A 234 1.21 -13.02 -11.05
C TRP A 234 0.85 -14.09 -10.01
N GLY A 235 0.06 -15.06 -10.43
CA GLY A 235 -0.38 -16.15 -9.55
C GLY A 235 -1.65 -15.86 -8.77
N SER A 236 -2.29 -14.72 -9.00
CA SER A 236 -3.55 -14.34 -8.34
C SER A 236 -4.63 -15.38 -8.56
N LYS A 237 -5.10 -16.00 -7.50
CA LYS A 237 -6.15 -17.02 -7.54
C LYS A 237 -7.53 -16.44 -7.27
N LYS A 238 -7.59 -15.26 -6.66
CA LYS A 238 -8.83 -14.59 -6.24
C LYS A 238 -8.95 -13.20 -6.87
N SER A 239 -10.14 -12.83 -7.29
CA SER A 239 -10.48 -11.47 -7.66
C SER A 239 -10.59 -10.58 -6.41
N GLN A 240 -10.55 -9.25 -6.58
CA GLN A 240 -10.79 -8.31 -5.47
C GLN A 240 -12.17 -8.52 -4.83
N ALA A 241 -13.19 -8.83 -5.65
CA ALA A 241 -14.53 -9.08 -5.17
C ALA A 241 -14.65 -10.35 -4.31
N GLU A 242 -13.79 -11.35 -4.52
CA GLU A 242 -13.71 -12.55 -3.69
C GLU A 242 -12.99 -12.28 -2.37
N VAL A 243 -11.88 -11.54 -2.42
CA VAL A 243 -11.07 -11.18 -1.23
C VAL A 243 -11.88 -10.40 -0.19
N ILE A 244 -12.72 -9.46 -0.61
CA ILE A 244 -13.54 -8.64 0.32
C ILE A 244 -14.66 -9.43 0.99
N LYS A 245 -15.05 -10.57 0.45
CA LYS A 245 -16.08 -11.43 1.06
C LYS A 245 -15.55 -12.28 2.21
N GLU A 246 -14.26 -12.43 2.35
CA GLU A 246 -13.55 -13.17 3.39
C GLU A 246 -13.11 -12.26 4.54
#